data_1a521694295b970bf1f034bb903f008e
#
_entry.id   1a521694295b970bf1f034bb903f008e
#
_cell.length_a   1.000
_cell.length_b   1.000
_cell.length_c   1.000
_cell.angle_alpha   90.00
_cell.angle_beta   90.00
_cell.angle_gamma   90.00
#
_symmetry.space_group_name_H-M   'P 1'
#
loop_
_entity.id
_entity.type
_entity.pdbx_description
1 polymer ?
#
loop_
_entity_poly.entity_id
_entity_poly.type
_entity_poly.pdbx_seq_one_letter_code
_entity_poly.pdbx_strand_id
1 'polypeptide(L)'
;MSGSDVSIVAFGRPECDDAQSHVLLAAAALGATTRLVTSSEGEDFSSMDHGSIDWRGALDGAHWFVTSASTAIEGEAARFAWGAGMTFGELEGARTVMIADLPEDPSRLAECWGAVIERIRQIHILFIDPAALDSISQLEGVNQSDLLHEIRLRGLVSHVCTLDSQREALIEHALGSVRVPARASANPYRWLAAFICELPGSGLGQAGVERAARAAGNVDSPPV
;
A
#
# COMPACT_ATOMS: atom_id res chain seq x y z
N MET A 1 19.92 -10.81 12.02
CA MET A 1 18.97 -10.18 11.08
C MET A 1 19.78 -9.13 10.32
N SER A 2 20.06 -9.33 9.04
CA SER A 2 20.66 -8.28 8.22
C SER A 2 19.57 -7.20 8.05
N GLY A 3 19.89 -5.93 8.39
CA GLY A 3 18.98 -4.84 8.20
C GLY A 3 18.47 -4.85 6.76
N SER A 4 17.17 -4.62 6.58
CA SER A 4 16.56 -4.56 5.26
C SER A 4 17.14 -3.32 4.56
N ASP A 5 17.78 -3.51 3.42
CA ASP A 5 18.31 -2.41 2.56
C ASP A 5 17.17 -1.69 1.81
N VAL A 6 15.94 -1.84 2.29
CA VAL A 6 14.73 -1.31 1.67
C VAL A 6 14.43 0.09 2.18
N SER A 7 14.21 1.01 1.25
CA SER A 7 13.79 2.39 1.52
C SER A 7 12.32 2.59 1.12
N ILE A 8 11.52 3.13 2.02
CA ILE A 8 10.08 3.32 1.86
C ILE A 8 9.73 4.76 2.15
N VAL A 9 9.09 5.41 1.19
CA VAL A 9 8.52 6.75 1.34
C VAL A 9 7.00 6.63 1.35
N ALA A 10 6.33 7.25 2.29
CA ALA A 10 4.87 7.33 2.29
C ALA A 10 4.38 8.77 2.21
N PHE A 11 3.17 8.94 1.69
CA PHE A 11 2.44 10.21 1.70
C PHE A 11 1.14 10.05 2.47
N GLY A 12 0.95 10.90 3.48
CA GLY A 12 -0.22 10.87 4.35
C GLY A 12 -0.23 12.00 5.35
N ARG A 13 -1.24 12.01 6.24
CA ARG A 13 -1.38 13.01 7.31
C ARG A 13 -0.22 12.94 8.29
N PRO A 14 0.20 14.08 8.88
CA PRO A 14 1.17 14.07 9.96
C PRO A 14 0.55 13.43 11.21
N GLU A 15 1.37 12.65 11.95
CA GLU A 15 1.00 12.07 13.25
C GLU A 15 -0.36 11.34 13.28
N CYS A 16 -0.77 10.74 12.14
CA CYS A 16 -2.06 10.09 12.00
C CYS A 16 -1.97 8.58 12.18
N ASP A 17 -3.05 8.01 12.71
CA ASP A 17 -3.28 6.57 12.82
C ASP A 17 -3.90 6.04 11.49
N ASP A 18 -3.27 6.39 10.36
CA ASP A 18 -3.69 5.96 9.03
C ASP A 18 -2.93 4.72 8.53
N ALA A 19 -3.44 4.13 7.46
CA ALA A 19 -2.93 2.88 6.91
C ALA A 19 -1.43 2.96 6.54
N GLN A 20 -1.00 4.07 5.92
CA GLN A 20 0.39 4.24 5.49
C GLN A 20 1.32 4.48 6.69
N SER A 21 0.87 5.17 7.73
CA SER A 21 1.65 5.36 8.96
C SER A 21 1.89 4.03 9.67
N HIS A 22 0.89 3.17 9.74
CA HIS A 22 1.05 1.80 10.25
C HIS A 22 2.07 0.98 9.44
N VAL A 23 2.04 1.09 8.10
CA VAL A 23 3.02 0.43 7.24
C VAL A 23 4.42 0.96 7.50
N LEU A 24 4.61 2.30 7.60
CA LEU A 24 5.92 2.89 7.88
C LEU A 24 6.48 2.46 9.23
N LEU A 25 5.67 2.52 10.29
CA LEU A 25 6.09 2.11 11.64
C LEU A 25 6.50 0.64 11.67
N ALA A 26 5.70 -0.22 11.03
CA ALA A 26 6.00 -1.65 10.96
C ALA A 26 7.29 -1.92 10.14
N ALA A 27 7.48 -1.23 9.02
CA ALA A 27 8.66 -1.36 8.18
C ALA A 27 9.94 -0.87 8.91
N ALA A 28 9.85 0.26 9.63
CA ALA A 28 10.96 0.76 10.45
C ALA A 28 11.36 -0.26 11.53
N ALA A 29 10.39 -0.91 12.16
CA ALA A 29 10.64 -1.97 13.14
C ALA A 29 11.34 -3.21 12.53
N LEU A 30 11.21 -3.42 11.21
CA LEU A 30 11.89 -4.45 10.45
C LEU A 30 13.28 -4.01 9.92
N GLY A 31 13.68 -2.77 10.20
CA GLY A 31 14.98 -2.22 9.81
C GLY A 31 15.00 -1.54 8.44
N ALA A 32 13.84 -1.28 7.84
CA ALA A 32 13.74 -0.47 6.62
C ALA A 32 14.00 1.01 6.93
N THR A 33 14.58 1.73 5.95
CA THR A 33 14.63 3.20 6.00
C THR A 33 13.27 3.75 5.62
N THR A 34 12.66 4.57 6.48
CA THR A 34 11.30 5.10 6.26
C THR A 34 11.27 6.62 6.29
N ARG A 35 10.42 7.22 5.45
CA ARG A 35 10.17 8.66 5.39
C ARG A 35 8.69 8.92 5.14
N LEU A 36 8.09 9.81 5.93
CA LEU A 36 6.76 10.35 5.68
C LEU A 36 6.88 11.70 4.97
N VAL A 37 6.20 11.87 3.85
CA VAL A 37 5.92 13.14 3.19
C VAL A 37 4.52 13.57 3.60
N THR A 38 4.39 14.80 4.11
CA THR A 38 3.16 15.31 4.67
C THR A 38 3.10 16.84 4.53
N SER A 39 2.02 17.47 5.00
CA SER A 39 1.94 18.93 5.10
C SER A 39 2.98 19.48 6.07
N SER A 40 3.32 20.76 5.89
CA SER A 40 4.21 21.46 6.81
C SER A 40 3.59 21.60 8.20
N GLU A 41 4.43 21.81 9.23
CA GLU A 41 3.95 21.98 10.60
C GLU A 41 2.94 23.13 10.71
N GLY A 42 1.77 22.85 11.26
CA GLY A 42 0.67 23.81 11.42
C GLY A 42 -0.17 24.06 10.16
N GLU A 43 0.14 23.41 9.05
CA GLU A 43 -0.63 23.48 7.81
C GLU A 43 -1.71 22.38 7.78
N ASP A 44 -2.91 22.74 7.34
CA ASP A 44 -3.98 21.76 7.13
C ASP A 44 -3.67 20.89 5.92
N PHE A 45 -3.61 19.59 6.12
CA PHE A 45 -3.30 18.60 5.07
C PHE A 45 -4.24 18.69 3.86
N SER A 46 -5.53 18.99 4.09
CA SER A 46 -6.53 19.10 3.02
C SER A 46 -6.29 20.26 2.05
N SER A 47 -5.61 21.31 2.53
CA SER A 47 -5.33 22.55 1.81
C SER A 47 -3.84 22.91 1.71
N MET A 48 -2.97 21.94 1.95
CA MET A 48 -1.51 22.09 1.94
C MET A 48 -0.96 22.70 0.66
N ASP A 49 0.19 23.35 0.73
CA ASP A 49 0.94 23.78 -0.47
C ASP A 49 1.61 22.57 -1.14
N HIS A 50 0.82 21.82 -1.91
CA HIS A 50 1.30 20.63 -2.64
C HIS A 50 2.42 20.94 -3.65
N GLY A 51 2.53 22.20 -4.12
CA GLY A 51 3.58 22.64 -5.05
C GLY A 51 4.95 22.80 -4.40
N SER A 52 5.01 22.93 -3.07
CA SER A 52 6.26 23.07 -2.33
C SER A 52 6.94 21.72 -2.03
N ILE A 53 6.28 20.58 -2.27
CA ILE A 53 6.85 19.28 -1.99
C ILE A 53 7.98 18.94 -2.96
N ASP A 54 9.17 18.76 -2.42
CA ASP A 54 10.31 18.22 -3.19
C ASP A 54 10.19 16.70 -3.35
N TRP A 55 9.35 16.28 -4.31
CA TRP A 55 9.13 14.87 -4.60
C TRP A 55 10.41 14.15 -5.05
N ARG A 56 11.28 14.81 -5.82
CA ARG A 56 12.54 14.19 -6.26
C ARG A 56 13.45 13.89 -5.09
N GLY A 57 13.71 14.89 -4.26
CA GLY A 57 14.52 14.67 -3.06
C GLY A 57 13.86 13.75 -2.04
N ALA A 58 12.52 13.65 -2.03
CA ALA A 58 11.81 12.74 -1.16
C ALA A 58 11.95 11.28 -1.61
N LEU A 59 11.90 11.02 -2.92
CA LEU A 59 11.82 9.69 -3.53
C LEU A 59 13.18 9.17 -4.02
N ASP A 60 14.25 9.97 -3.91
CA ASP A 60 15.59 9.55 -4.31
C ASP A 60 16.03 8.29 -3.56
N GLY A 61 16.36 7.25 -4.31
CA GLY A 61 16.74 5.94 -3.78
C GLY A 61 15.61 5.15 -3.08
N ALA A 62 14.36 5.60 -3.16
CA ALA A 62 13.23 4.85 -2.60
C ALA A 62 12.91 3.60 -3.43
N HIS A 63 12.69 2.47 -2.76
CA HIS A 63 12.19 1.26 -3.41
C HIS A 63 10.67 1.30 -3.58
N TRP A 64 9.99 1.87 -2.58
CA TRP A 64 8.54 1.91 -2.51
C TRP A 64 8.03 3.31 -2.17
N PHE A 65 6.97 3.71 -2.87
CA PHE A 65 6.11 4.83 -2.52
C PHE A 65 4.77 4.27 -2.01
N VAL A 66 4.42 4.54 -0.76
CA VAL A 66 3.22 4.00 -0.10
C VAL A 66 2.22 5.12 0.12
N THR A 67 0.97 4.90 -0.26
CA THR A 67 -0.14 5.81 0.03
C THR A 67 -1.47 5.04 0.10
N SER A 68 -2.53 5.69 0.60
CA SER A 68 -3.85 5.08 0.67
C SER A 68 -4.87 5.76 -0.23
N ALA A 69 -5.94 5.05 -0.50
CA ALA A 69 -7.06 5.55 -1.30
C ALA A 69 -7.81 6.68 -0.59
N SER A 70 -7.96 6.59 0.74
CA SER A 70 -8.61 7.63 1.55
C SER A 70 -7.87 8.97 1.48
N THR A 71 -6.54 8.95 1.38
CA THR A 71 -5.72 10.17 1.22
C THR A 71 -6.11 10.97 -0.02
N ALA A 72 -6.53 10.31 -1.11
CA ALA A 72 -6.93 10.98 -2.35
C ALA A 72 -8.21 11.81 -2.23
N ILE A 73 -9.00 11.60 -1.18
CA ILE A 73 -10.30 12.28 -0.98
C ILE A 73 -10.30 13.25 0.20
N GLU A 74 -9.16 13.49 0.83
CA GLU A 74 -9.07 14.39 2.00
C GLU A 74 -9.14 15.88 1.65
N GLY A 75 -8.92 16.22 0.38
CA GLY A 75 -8.97 17.58 -0.14
C GLY A 75 -8.37 17.67 -1.52
N GLU A 76 -8.59 18.78 -2.21
CA GLU A 76 -8.07 18.98 -3.57
C GLU A 76 -6.54 19.02 -3.59
N ALA A 77 -5.92 19.73 -2.65
CA ALA A 77 -4.48 19.81 -2.53
C ALA A 77 -3.83 18.45 -2.19
N ALA A 78 -4.43 17.70 -1.26
CA ALA A 78 -4.00 16.34 -0.93
C ALA A 78 -4.10 15.41 -2.13
N ARG A 79 -5.18 15.50 -2.93
CA ARG A 79 -5.36 14.72 -4.17
C ARG A 79 -4.30 15.05 -5.21
N PHE A 80 -3.95 16.33 -5.39
CA PHE A 80 -2.88 16.72 -6.31
C PHE A 80 -1.52 16.21 -5.85
N ALA A 81 -1.19 16.35 -4.55
CA ALA A 81 0.05 15.82 -3.98
C ALA A 81 0.13 14.29 -4.12
N TRP A 82 -0.97 13.59 -3.82
CA TRP A 82 -1.10 12.14 -3.97
C TRP A 82 -0.82 11.68 -5.41
N GLY A 83 -1.43 12.34 -6.41
CA GLY A 83 -1.17 12.03 -7.81
C GLY A 83 0.24 12.39 -8.27
N ALA A 84 0.80 13.49 -7.77
CA ALA A 84 2.18 13.90 -8.05
C ALA A 84 3.17 12.89 -7.46
N GLY A 85 2.96 12.44 -6.21
CA GLY A 85 3.80 11.43 -5.56
C GLY A 85 3.93 10.15 -6.37
N MET A 86 2.81 9.63 -6.92
CA MET A 86 2.83 8.45 -7.79
C MET A 86 3.59 8.70 -9.11
N THR A 87 3.39 9.87 -9.72
CA THR A 87 4.05 10.22 -10.98
C THR A 87 5.56 10.39 -10.78
N PHE A 88 5.98 11.09 -9.72
CA PHE A 88 7.39 11.22 -9.39
C PHE A 88 8.00 9.90 -8.92
N GLY A 89 7.23 9.06 -8.22
CA GLY A 89 7.66 7.70 -7.88
C GLY A 89 8.06 6.90 -9.11
N GLU A 90 7.23 6.92 -10.15
CA GLU A 90 7.53 6.25 -11.41
C GLU A 90 8.78 6.84 -12.09
N LEU A 91 8.96 8.16 -12.07
CA LEU A 91 10.12 8.84 -12.66
C LEU A 91 11.43 8.54 -11.93
N GLU A 92 11.40 8.45 -10.60
CA GLU A 92 12.57 8.17 -9.75
C GLU A 92 12.80 6.66 -9.54
N GLY A 93 11.93 5.81 -10.13
CA GLY A 93 12.04 4.34 -10.05
C GLY A 93 11.47 3.72 -8.77
N ALA A 94 10.82 4.50 -7.91
CA ALA A 94 10.07 3.97 -6.77
C ALA A 94 8.76 3.33 -7.24
N ARG A 95 8.46 2.14 -6.73
CA ARG A 95 7.24 1.41 -7.09
C ARG A 95 6.11 1.78 -6.17
N THR A 96 4.94 2.09 -6.71
CA THR A 96 3.77 2.49 -5.91
C THR A 96 3.11 1.29 -5.25
N VAL A 97 2.92 1.40 -3.94
CA VAL A 97 2.07 0.55 -3.10
C VAL A 97 0.85 1.37 -2.73
N MET A 98 -0.30 0.94 -3.20
CA MET A 98 -1.59 1.57 -2.92
C MET A 98 -2.37 0.72 -1.91
N ILE A 99 -2.85 1.34 -0.85
CA ILE A 99 -3.73 0.72 0.13
C ILE A 99 -5.15 1.17 -0.18
N ALA A 100 -6.01 0.24 -0.58
CA ALA A 100 -7.45 0.50 -0.75
C ALA A 100 -8.14 0.27 0.61
N ASP A 101 -8.18 1.31 1.41
CA ASP A 101 -8.77 1.37 2.73
C ASP A 101 -10.21 1.92 2.70
N LEU A 102 -10.93 1.77 3.82
CA LEU A 102 -12.23 2.42 4.00
C LEU A 102 -12.03 3.89 4.38
N PRO A 103 -12.68 4.82 3.71
CA PRO A 103 -12.70 6.22 4.15
C PRO A 103 -13.45 6.37 5.48
N GLU A 104 -13.15 7.42 6.25
CA GLU A 104 -13.84 7.75 7.50
C GLU A 104 -15.36 7.88 7.31
N ASP A 105 -15.79 8.46 6.18
CA ASP A 105 -17.18 8.45 5.73
C ASP A 105 -17.39 7.34 4.69
N PRO A 106 -18.03 6.22 5.06
CA PRO A 106 -18.25 5.10 4.15
C PRO A 106 -19.04 5.44 2.89
N SER A 107 -19.85 6.52 2.90
CA SER A 107 -20.60 6.97 1.72
C SER A 107 -19.67 7.45 0.58
N ARG A 108 -18.43 7.80 0.90
CA ARG A 108 -17.41 8.24 -0.05
C ARG A 108 -16.56 7.09 -0.64
N LEU A 109 -16.88 5.84 -0.32
CA LEU A 109 -16.13 4.70 -0.83
C LEU A 109 -16.02 4.69 -2.36
N ALA A 110 -17.10 5.00 -3.07
CA ALA A 110 -17.09 5.04 -4.53
C ALA A 110 -16.15 6.12 -5.09
N GLU A 111 -16.05 7.28 -4.42
CA GLU A 111 -15.10 8.35 -4.78
C GLU A 111 -13.66 7.90 -4.51
N CYS A 112 -13.41 7.33 -3.34
CA CYS A 112 -12.14 6.80 -2.91
C CYS A 112 -11.64 5.71 -3.88
N TRP A 113 -12.47 4.71 -4.16
CA TRP A 113 -12.16 3.64 -5.09
C TRP A 113 -11.99 4.13 -6.54
N GLY A 114 -12.81 5.10 -6.96
CA GLY A 114 -12.67 5.73 -8.27
C GLY A 114 -11.31 6.37 -8.49
N ALA A 115 -10.73 7.02 -7.46
CA ALA A 115 -9.39 7.58 -7.52
C ALA A 115 -8.31 6.49 -7.72
N VAL A 116 -8.45 5.33 -7.06
CA VAL A 116 -7.55 4.18 -7.27
C VAL A 116 -7.64 3.67 -8.72
N ILE A 117 -8.86 3.48 -9.23
CA ILE A 117 -9.07 2.98 -10.60
C ILE A 117 -8.53 3.95 -11.65
N GLU A 118 -8.67 5.25 -11.43
CA GLU A 118 -8.11 6.28 -12.31
C GLU A 118 -6.58 6.14 -12.48
N ARG A 119 -5.89 5.73 -11.43
CA ARG A 119 -4.41 5.60 -11.37
C ARG A 119 -3.90 4.16 -11.38
N ILE A 120 -4.77 3.20 -11.62
CA ILE A 120 -4.48 1.76 -11.42
C ILE A 120 -3.23 1.28 -12.17
N ARG A 121 -2.89 1.86 -13.31
CA ARG A 121 -1.71 1.49 -14.11
C ARG A 121 -0.37 1.98 -13.53
N GLN A 122 -0.41 2.92 -12.58
CA GLN A 122 0.77 3.40 -11.86
C GLN A 122 1.03 2.58 -10.58
N ILE A 123 0.11 1.65 -10.24
CA ILE A 123 0.17 0.86 -9.01
C ILE A 123 0.90 -0.46 -9.29
N HIS A 124 1.95 -0.74 -8.51
CA HIS A 124 2.68 -1.99 -8.57
C HIS A 124 2.12 -3.03 -7.60
N ILE A 125 1.76 -2.58 -6.39
CA ILE A 125 1.09 -3.41 -5.39
C ILE A 125 -0.19 -2.68 -4.99
N LEU A 126 -1.32 -3.32 -5.19
CA LEU A 126 -2.60 -2.90 -4.64
C LEU A 126 -2.94 -3.82 -3.47
N PHE A 127 -2.92 -3.27 -2.27
CA PHE A 127 -3.37 -3.96 -1.08
C PHE A 127 -4.80 -3.52 -0.76
N ILE A 128 -5.74 -4.45 -0.82
CA ILE A 128 -7.12 -4.19 -0.40
C ILE A 128 -7.20 -4.50 1.09
N ASP A 129 -7.51 -3.48 1.89
CA ASP A 129 -7.73 -3.68 3.32
C ASP A 129 -8.85 -4.70 3.54
N PRO A 130 -8.66 -5.72 4.40
CA PRO A 130 -9.70 -6.68 4.72
C PRO A 130 -11.05 -6.06 5.11
N ALA A 131 -11.03 -4.89 5.78
CA ALA A 131 -12.24 -4.18 6.13
C ALA A 131 -12.96 -3.58 4.91
N ALA A 132 -12.24 -3.24 3.84
CA ALA A 132 -12.78 -2.66 2.61
C ALA A 132 -13.21 -3.72 1.59
N LEU A 133 -12.74 -4.96 1.73
CA LEU A 133 -12.85 -6.01 0.71
C LEU A 133 -14.30 -6.29 0.28
N ASP A 134 -15.22 -6.45 1.25
CA ASP A 134 -16.63 -6.73 0.96
C ASP A 134 -17.30 -5.54 0.25
N SER A 135 -17.06 -4.34 0.75
CA SER A 135 -17.66 -3.12 0.19
C SER A 135 -17.16 -2.82 -1.22
N ILE A 136 -15.87 -3.03 -1.50
CA ILE A 136 -15.30 -2.89 -2.84
C ILE A 136 -15.84 -3.98 -3.77
N SER A 137 -15.98 -5.22 -3.29
CA SER A 137 -16.57 -6.32 -4.05
C SER A 137 -18.01 -6.01 -4.49
N GLN A 138 -18.82 -5.47 -3.58
CA GLN A 138 -20.19 -5.04 -3.88
C GLN A 138 -20.20 -3.88 -4.87
N LEU A 139 -19.33 -2.89 -4.72
CA LEU A 139 -19.21 -1.75 -5.62
C LEU A 139 -18.84 -2.17 -7.05
N GLU A 140 -17.94 -3.14 -7.18
CA GLU A 140 -17.51 -3.69 -8.47
C GLU A 140 -18.51 -4.71 -9.05
N GLY A 141 -19.45 -5.21 -8.26
CA GLY A 141 -20.41 -6.24 -8.67
C GLY A 141 -19.75 -7.60 -8.95
N VAL A 142 -18.62 -7.88 -8.27
CA VAL A 142 -17.81 -9.09 -8.44
C VAL A 142 -17.75 -9.85 -7.13
N ASN A 143 -17.70 -11.19 -7.15
CA ASN A 143 -17.50 -11.97 -5.94
C ASN A 143 -16.11 -11.70 -5.33
N GLN A 144 -16.00 -11.74 -4.00
CA GLN A 144 -14.72 -11.53 -3.32
C GLN A 144 -13.61 -12.48 -3.82
N SER A 145 -13.97 -13.73 -4.15
CA SER A 145 -13.03 -14.73 -4.69
C SER A 145 -12.38 -14.32 -6.00
N ASP A 146 -13.08 -13.55 -6.81
CA ASP A 146 -12.67 -13.18 -8.17
C ASP A 146 -12.13 -11.74 -8.24
N LEU A 147 -12.42 -10.94 -7.20
CA LEU A 147 -12.13 -9.50 -7.17
C LEU A 147 -10.65 -9.18 -7.45
N LEU A 148 -9.74 -9.86 -6.74
CA LEU A 148 -8.30 -9.61 -6.89
C LEU A 148 -7.83 -9.89 -8.33
N HIS A 149 -8.31 -10.99 -8.88
CA HIS A 149 -8.00 -11.41 -10.25
C HIS A 149 -8.51 -10.40 -11.28
N GLU A 150 -9.78 -10.01 -11.18
CA GLU A 150 -10.40 -9.05 -12.10
C GLU A 150 -9.70 -7.69 -12.07
N ILE A 151 -9.40 -7.17 -10.86
CA ILE A 151 -8.69 -5.90 -10.71
C ILE A 151 -7.29 -6.00 -11.30
N ARG A 152 -6.57 -7.11 -11.03
CA ARG A 152 -5.24 -7.32 -11.58
C ARG A 152 -5.25 -7.29 -13.12
N LEU A 153 -6.20 -7.97 -13.74
CA LEU A 153 -6.32 -8.00 -15.20
C LEU A 153 -6.65 -6.63 -15.78
N ARG A 154 -7.59 -5.91 -15.17
CA ARG A 154 -8.00 -4.57 -15.60
C ARG A 154 -6.87 -3.56 -15.57
N GLY A 155 -6.11 -3.54 -14.47
CA GLY A 155 -5.03 -2.57 -14.22
C GLY A 155 -3.67 -3.02 -14.70
N LEU A 156 -3.48 -4.30 -15.00
CA LEU A 156 -2.17 -4.93 -15.18
C LEU A 156 -1.26 -4.74 -13.97
N VAL A 157 -1.87 -4.64 -12.78
CA VAL A 157 -1.17 -4.47 -11.50
C VAL A 157 -0.26 -5.67 -11.27
N SER A 158 0.98 -5.44 -10.84
CA SER A 158 1.93 -6.54 -10.64
C SER A 158 1.46 -7.50 -9.56
N HIS A 159 0.92 -6.97 -8.45
CA HIS A 159 0.39 -7.75 -7.34
C HIS A 159 -0.88 -7.09 -6.79
N VAL A 160 -1.97 -7.83 -6.71
CA VAL A 160 -3.17 -7.43 -5.96
C VAL A 160 -3.31 -8.39 -4.79
N CYS A 161 -3.36 -7.86 -3.57
CA CYS A 161 -3.32 -8.69 -2.38
C CYS A 161 -4.26 -8.21 -1.27
N THR A 162 -4.62 -9.12 -0.39
CA THR A 162 -5.40 -8.88 0.83
C THR A 162 -5.11 -9.96 1.87
N LEU A 163 -5.62 -9.80 3.08
CA LEU A 163 -5.74 -10.87 4.05
C LEU A 163 -7.20 -11.28 4.18
N ASP A 164 -7.48 -12.58 4.17
CA ASP A 164 -8.84 -13.07 4.38
C ASP A 164 -9.20 -13.22 5.87
N SER A 165 -10.46 -13.55 6.13
CA SER A 165 -10.97 -13.78 7.49
C SER A 165 -10.32 -14.96 8.21
N GLN A 166 -9.66 -15.85 7.50
CA GLN A 166 -8.94 -17.02 8.04
C GLN A 166 -7.47 -16.69 8.31
N ARG A 167 -7.07 -15.42 8.13
CA ARG A 167 -5.69 -14.96 8.23
C ARG A 167 -4.76 -15.64 7.23
N GLU A 168 -5.25 -15.80 6.01
CA GLU A 168 -4.44 -16.17 4.88
C GLU A 168 -4.18 -14.94 4.00
N ALA A 169 -2.96 -14.80 3.53
CA ALA A 169 -2.62 -13.81 2.52
C ALA A 169 -2.99 -14.35 1.14
N LEU A 170 -3.84 -13.62 0.45
CA LEU A 170 -4.25 -13.87 -0.92
C LEU A 170 -3.54 -12.89 -1.83
N ILE A 171 -2.82 -13.37 -2.84
CA ILE A 171 -2.06 -12.54 -3.77
C ILE A 171 -2.33 -13.02 -5.18
N GLU A 172 -2.86 -12.14 -6.02
CA GLU A 172 -2.93 -12.32 -7.47
C GLU A 172 -1.76 -11.59 -8.13
N HIS A 173 -1.00 -12.26 -8.99
CA HIS A 173 0.13 -11.67 -9.71
C HIS A 173 0.22 -12.18 -11.15
N ALA A 174 1.14 -11.63 -11.95
CA ALA A 174 1.20 -11.91 -13.39
C ALA A 174 1.43 -13.39 -13.75
N LEU A 175 1.97 -14.19 -12.82
CA LEU A 175 2.29 -15.61 -13.06
C LEU A 175 1.33 -16.58 -12.34
N GLY A 176 0.27 -16.06 -11.71
CA GLY A 176 -0.73 -16.88 -11.02
C GLY A 176 -1.16 -16.30 -9.68
N SER A 177 -1.64 -17.16 -8.79
CA SER A 177 -2.10 -16.79 -7.45
C SER A 177 -1.29 -17.51 -6.36
N VAL A 178 -1.15 -16.85 -5.24
CA VAL A 178 -0.51 -17.37 -4.03
C VAL A 178 -1.48 -17.24 -2.87
N ARG A 179 -1.60 -18.32 -2.07
CA ARG A 179 -2.33 -18.34 -0.81
C ARG A 179 -1.42 -18.92 0.27
N VAL A 180 -1.13 -18.15 1.31
CA VAL A 180 -0.25 -18.57 2.40
C VAL A 180 -0.78 -18.09 3.74
N PRO A 181 -0.54 -18.85 4.83
CA PRO A 181 -0.90 -18.42 6.17
C PRO A 181 -0.20 -17.12 6.58
N ALA A 182 -0.97 -16.17 7.12
CA ALA A 182 -0.48 -14.90 7.68
C ALA A 182 -0.69 -14.85 9.21
N ARG A 183 -0.42 -15.96 9.90
CA ARG A 183 -0.84 -16.24 11.28
C ARG A 183 -0.27 -15.28 12.33
N ALA A 184 0.91 -14.75 12.10
CA ALA A 184 1.60 -13.90 13.08
C ALA A 184 1.09 -12.44 13.09
N SER A 185 0.41 -11.98 12.05
CA SER A 185 -0.01 -10.58 11.95
C SER A 185 -1.50 -10.41 12.22
N ALA A 186 -1.83 -9.92 13.43
CA ALA A 186 -3.18 -9.43 13.72
C ALA A 186 -3.51 -8.13 12.98
N ASN A 187 -2.47 -7.38 12.57
CA ASN A 187 -2.58 -6.11 11.87
C ASN A 187 -2.21 -6.30 10.39
N PRO A 188 -3.13 -6.07 9.43
CA PRO A 188 -2.90 -6.27 8.01
C PRO A 188 -1.75 -5.39 7.45
N TYR A 189 -1.55 -4.21 7.99
CA TYR A 189 -0.49 -3.30 7.56
C TYR A 189 0.91 -3.77 7.96
N ARG A 190 1.03 -4.53 9.06
CA ARG A 190 2.30 -5.19 9.42
C ARG A 190 2.67 -6.27 8.43
N TRP A 191 1.69 -7.07 8.00
CA TRP A 191 1.92 -8.04 6.96
C TRP A 191 2.36 -7.37 5.67
N LEU A 192 1.66 -6.30 5.25
CA LEU A 192 2.01 -5.54 4.05
C LEU A 192 3.43 -4.97 4.15
N ALA A 193 3.79 -4.34 5.28
CA ALA A 193 5.13 -3.83 5.51
C ALA A 193 6.20 -4.92 5.39
N ALA A 194 5.99 -6.07 6.01
CA ALA A 194 6.91 -7.19 5.92
C ALA A 194 7.00 -7.74 4.49
N PHE A 195 5.86 -7.84 3.80
CA PHE A 195 5.82 -8.31 2.41
C PHE A 195 6.64 -7.42 1.47
N ILE A 196 6.49 -6.08 1.55
CA ILE A 196 7.25 -5.15 0.71
C ILE A 196 8.72 -5.05 1.10
N CYS A 197 9.09 -5.32 2.36
CA CYS A 197 10.47 -5.43 2.79
C CYS A 197 11.15 -6.71 2.25
N GLU A 198 10.44 -7.83 2.21
CA GLU A 198 10.96 -9.12 1.77
C GLU A 198 10.98 -9.29 0.24
N LEU A 199 10.01 -8.68 -0.46
CA LEU A 199 9.80 -8.92 -1.88
C LEU A 199 11.02 -8.65 -2.76
N PRO A 200 11.82 -7.56 -2.57
CA PRO A 200 12.99 -7.30 -3.39
C PRO A 200 14.07 -8.38 -3.29
N GLY A 201 14.25 -8.97 -2.11
CA GLY A 201 15.25 -10.01 -1.83
C GLY A 201 14.78 -11.44 -2.10
N SER A 202 13.49 -11.67 -2.33
CA SER A 202 12.91 -13.01 -2.41
C SER A 202 13.12 -13.72 -3.75
N GLY A 203 13.72 -13.05 -4.74
CA GLY A 203 13.93 -13.60 -6.07
C GLY A 203 12.71 -13.44 -6.98
N LEU A 204 12.84 -13.93 -8.21
CA LEU A 204 11.87 -13.72 -9.27
C LEU A 204 10.78 -14.80 -9.30
N GLY A 205 9.67 -14.47 -9.95
CA GLY A 205 8.59 -15.39 -10.27
C GLY A 205 7.70 -15.75 -9.08
N GLN A 206 6.81 -16.71 -9.30
CA GLN A 206 5.82 -17.15 -8.31
C GLN A 206 6.48 -17.60 -7.00
N ALA A 207 7.57 -18.37 -7.08
CA ALA A 207 8.28 -18.85 -5.90
C ALA A 207 8.89 -17.71 -5.06
N GLY A 208 9.28 -16.59 -5.68
CA GLY A 208 9.74 -15.38 -4.99
C GLY A 208 8.60 -14.72 -4.23
N VAL A 209 7.45 -14.52 -4.88
CA VAL A 209 6.25 -13.94 -4.25
C VAL A 209 5.79 -14.80 -3.08
N GLU A 210 5.75 -16.12 -3.26
CA GLU A 210 5.34 -17.04 -2.19
C GLU A 210 6.32 -16.99 -0.99
N ARG A 211 7.63 -16.90 -1.23
CA ARG A 211 8.62 -16.76 -0.14
C ARG A 211 8.43 -15.47 0.63
N ALA A 212 8.28 -14.34 -0.06
CA ALA A 212 8.03 -13.05 0.57
C ALA A 212 6.75 -13.06 1.42
N ALA A 213 5.67 -13.61 0.88
CA ALA A 213 4.39 -13.71 1.57
C ALA A 213 4.46 -14.60 2.82
N ARG A 214 5.16 -15.74 2.73
CA ARG A 214 5.40 -16.64 3.89
C ARG A 214 6.28 -15.99 4.96
N ALA A 215 7.34 -15.30 4.55
CA ALA A 215 8.20 -14.56 5.47
C ALA A 215 7.40 -13.48 6.20
N ALA A 216 6.58 -12.71 5.47
CA ALA A 216 5.69 -11.70 6.04
C ALA A 216 4.68 -12.29 7.03
N GLY A 217 4.14 -13.47 6.75
CA GLY A 217 3.20 -14.17 7.63
C GLY A 217 3.81 -14.70 8.93
N ASN A 218 5.14 -14.79 9.00
CA ASN A 218 5.87 -15.30 10.17
C ASN A 218 6.53 -14.19 11.02
N VAL A 219 6.29 -12.92 10.71
CA VAL A 219 6.84 -11.81 11.49
C VAL A 219 6.13 -11.74 12.84
N ASP A 220 6.87 -12.09 13.91
CA ASP A 220 6.38 -12.02 15.27
C ASP A 220 5.96 -10.59 15.66
N SER A 221 4.88 -10.48 16.40
CA SER A 221 4.51 -9.21 17.01
C SER A 221 5.61 -8.82 18.01
N PRO A 222 6.16 -7.58 17.99
CA PRO A 222 6.95 -7.13 19.12
C PRO A 222 6.09 -7.23 20.38
N PRO A 223 6.68 -7.53 21.51
CA PRO A 223 5.97 -7.47 22.79
C PRO A 223 5.35 -6.08 22.94
N VAL A 224 4.08 -6.08 23.33
CA VAL A 224 3.30 -4.87 23.67
C VAL A 224 3.93 -4.18 24.87
#